data_1de7a5ac53130d386046da0fa6961a9f
#
_entry.id   1de7a5ac53130d386046da0fa6961a9f
#
_cell.length_a   1.000
_cell.length_b   1.000
_cell.length_c   1.000
_cell.angle_alpha   90.00
_cell.angle_beta   90.00
_cell.angle_gamma   90.00
#
_symmetry.space_group_name_H-M   'P 1'
#
loop_
_entity.id
_entity.type
_entity.pdbx_description
1 polymer ?
#
loop_
_entity_poly.entity_id
_entity_poly.type
_entity_poly.pdbx_seq_one_letter_code
_entity_poly.pdbx_strand_id
1 'polypeptide(L)'
;MKHFDIHSVNRSLETAIQAKIDNLNKPKGALGRLEEIAMQVSLIQESLTPSLAHPCHLLFGGDHGIEREGVSVSPREVTWQQMINFTHGGGGVNMFCRQHGFKLRIVDVGVDYDLSDVEGIIDRKIARGTKNFRYEAAMSEQEFDQAIHVGCEMADDCIAEGCGVLCVGEMGIANTSPSSIWMSLFGNIPLADCIGAGAGLDKPGIQHKYEVLSKALDNYRSQEPQPTPITPLRYFGGFEMIAAIGAMLRAAEQHLVVLIDGFIMTACAVAAIRLYPTAKDYMIFTHCGDESGHKRMLDMMGAKPLLHLGLRLGEGTGALCTYPLIDSAVRMINEMNNFDNARITKYF
;
A
#
# COMPACT_ATOMS: atom_id res chain seq x y z
N MET A 1 0.34 -12.86 -16.17
CA MET A 1 1.03 -11.96 -15.19
C MET A 1 2.54 -12.15 -15.27
N LYS A 2 3.32 -11.06 -15.20
CA LYS A 2 4.78 -11.07 -15.04
C LYS A 2 5.18 -11.98 -13.87
N HIS A 3 6.24 -12.75 -14.02
CA HIS A 3 6.88 -13.48 -12.93
C HIS A 3 7.87 -12.53 -12.21
N PHE A 4 7.89 -12.57 -10.88
CA PHE A 4 8.82 -11.80 -10.04
C PHE A 4 9.77 -12.75 -9.33
N ASP A 5 11.02 -12.35 -9.24
CA ASP A 5 12.07 -13.10 -8.53
C ASP A 5 12.33 -12.45 -7.16
N ILE A 6 11.43 -12.69 -6.21
CA ILE A 6 11.47 -12.08 -4.88
C ILE A 6 11.95 -13.11 -3.86
N HIS A 7 13.16 -12.91 -3.36
CA HIS A 7 13.73 -13.72 -2.28
C HIS A 7 13.44 -13.11 -0.91
N SER A 8 13.49 -13.94 0.14
CA SER A 8 13.53 -13.40 1.51
C SER A 8 14.76 -12.53 1.71
N VAL A 9 14.66 -11.51 2.57
CA VAL A 9 15.82 -10.65 2.89
C VAL A 9 17.01 -11.48 3.34
N ASN A 10 18.17 -11.12 2.86
CA ASN A 10 19.44 -11.79 3.22
C ASN A 10 19.79 -11.45 4.67
N ARG A 11 19.91 -12.48 5.50
CA ARG A 11 20.21 -12.32 6.95
C ARG A 11 21.70 -12.44 7.29
N SER A 12 22.58 -12.48 6.31
CA SER A 12 24.03 -12.59 6.56
C SER A 12 24.58 -11.47 7.44
N LEU A 13 24.01 -10.26 7.35
CA LEU A 13 24.40 -9.10 8.14
C LEU A 13 23.64 -8.95 9.45
N GLU A 14 22.66 -9.80 9.78
CA GLU A 14 21.78 -9.65 10.95
C GLU A 14 22.56 -9.49 12.26
N THR A 15 23.55 -10.35 12.48
CA THR A 15 24.40 -10.29 13.68
C THR A 15 25.21 -8.99 13.76
N ALA A 16 25.73 -8.52 12.62
CA ALA A 16 26.50 -7.28 12.57
C ALA A 16 25.62 -6.04 12.78
N ILE A 17 24.42 -6.04 12.19
CA ILE A 17 23.44 -4.98 12.38
C ILE A 17 23.00 -4.94 13.86
N GLN A 18 22.68 -6.10 14.44
CA GLN A 18 22.28 -6.19 15.84
C GLN A 18 23.41 -5.69 16.78
N ALA A 19 24.64 -6.09 16.52
CA ALA A 19 25.79 -5.63 17.29
C ALA A 19 25.98 -4.11 17.19
N LYS A 20 25.76 -3.52 15.99
CA LYS A 20 25.79 -2.07 15.79
C LYS A 20 24.69 -1.37 16.61
N ILE A 21 23.43 -1.86 16.54
CA ILE A 21 22.29 -1.31 17.29
C ILE A 21 22.54 -1.42 18.82
N ASP A 22 23.01 -2.56 19.30
CA ASP A 22 23.28 -2.80 20.71
C ASP A 22 24.46 -1.99 21.25
N ASN A 23 25.39 -1.57 20.37
CA ASN A 23 26.54 -0.74 20.77
C ASN A 23 26.25 0.77 20.73
N LEU A 24 25.10 1.21 20.24
CA LEU A 24 24.67 2.60 20.35
C LEU A 24 24.59 3.01 21.82
N ASN A 25 24.90 4.28 22.11
CA ASN A 25 24.96 4.81 23.47
C ASN A 25 23.56 4.91 24.11
N LYS A 26 22.99 3.76 24.43
CA LYS A 26 21.67 3.56 25.05
C LYS A 26 21.61 2.19 25.72
N PRO A 27 20.73 1.96 26.70
CA PRO A 27 20.44 0.61 27.17
C PRO A 27 19.97 -0.30 26.03
N LYS A 28 20.33 -1.58 26.09
CA LYS A 28 19.91 -2.55 25.08
C LYS A 28 18.40 -2.64 25.00
N GLY A 29 17.85 -2.54 23.78
CA GLY A 29 16.41 -2.59 23.52
C GLY A 29 15.62 -1.33 23.91
N ALA A 30 16.29 -0.26 24.38
CA ALA A 30 15.63 0.92 24.95
C ALA A 30 14.79 1.73 23.94
N LEU A 31 15.05 1.61 22.64
CA LEU A 31 14.30 2.27 21.57
C LEU A 31 13.27 1.34 20.90
N GLY A 32 13.13 0.11 21.40
CA GLY A 32 12.02 -0.80 21.07
C GLY A 32 11.77 -0.94 19.56
N ARG A 33 10.60 -0.54 19.10
CA ARG A 33 10.17 -0.70 17.72
C ARG A 33 11.05 0.01 16.69
N LEU A 34 11.72 1.13 17.08
CA LEU A 34 12.67 1.81 16.17
C LEU A 34 13.88 0.92 15.86
N GLU A 35 14.33 0.10 16.82
CA GLU A 35 15.43 -0.84 16.61
C GLU A 35 15.04 -1.96 15.62
N GLU A 36 13.79 -2.46 15.74
CA GLU A 36 13.25 -3.46 14.80
C GLU A 36 13.15 -2.89 13.37
N ILE A 37 12.72 -1.61 13.21
CA ILE A 37 12.65 -0.95 11.91
C ILE A 37 14.04 -0.75 11.32
N ALA A 38 15.00 -0.26 12.13
CA ALA A 38 16.38 -0.08 11.70
C ALA A 38 16.99 -1.41 11.22
N MET A 39 16.73 -2.50 11.95
CA MET A 39 17.11 -3.87 11.53
C MET A 39 16.47 -4.23 10.19
N GLN A 40 15.14 -4.05 10.04
CA GLN A 40 14.41 -4.41 8.82
C GLN A 40 14.95 -3.64 7.61
N VAL A 41 15.09 -2.31 7.71
CA VAL A 41 15.61 -1.47 6.61
C VAL A 41 17.05 -1.86 6.25
N SER A 42 17.89 -2.11 7.27
CA SER A 42 19.27 -2.56 7.06
C SER A 42 19.37 -3.91 6.35
N LEU A 43 18.48 -4.86 6.69
CA LEU A 43 18.43 -6.17 6.02
C LEU A 43 17.92 -6.06 4.58
N ILE A 44 16.88 -5.25 4.33
CA ILE A 44 16.35 -5.00 2.98
C ILE A 44 17.45 -4.46 2.06
N GLN A 45 18.23 -3.49 2.56
CA GLN A 45 19.28 -2.83 1.77
C GLN A 45 20.64 -3.51 1.87
N GLU A 46 20.76 -4.61 2.61
CA GLU A 46 22.01 -5.31 2.88
C GLU A 46 23.13 -4.36 3.34
N SER A 47 22.80 -3.43 4.25
CA SER A 47 23.68 -2.32 4.61
C SER A 47 23.72 -2.07 6.13
N LEU A 48 24.93 -1.83 6.63
CA LEU A 48 25.12 -1.29 7.99
C LEU A 48 24.84 0.22 8.09
N THR A 49 24.67 0.90 6.95
CA THR A 49 24.38 2.34 6.86
C THR A 49 23.19 2.55 5.92
N PRO A 50 21.98 2.07 6.31
CA PRO A 50 20.80 2.16 5.45
C PRO A 50 20.42 3.62 5.17
N SER A 51 19.70 3.86 4.05
CA SER A 51 19.31 5.19 3.61
C SER A 51 17.88 5.22 3.10
N LEU A 52 17.14 6.27 3.45
CA LEU A 52 15.82 6.58 2.91
C LEU A 52 15.86 7.79 1.96
N ALA A 53 17.00 8.02 1.32
CA ALA A 53 17.20 9.14 0.40
C ALA A 53 16.19 9.09 -0.77
N HIS A 54 15.89 10.27 -1.30
CA HIS A 54 14.98 10.45 -2.45
C HIS A 54 13.64 9.73 -2.29
N PRO A 55 12.90 9.93 -1.18
CA PRO A 55 11.66 9.22 -0.93
C PRO A 55 10.63 9.54 -2.02
N CYS A 56 9.98 8.49 -2.55
CA CYS A 56 8.99 8.61 -3.61
C CYS A 56 7.61 8.17 -3.13
N HIS A 57 6.57 8.85 -3.63
CA HIS A 57 5.18 8.47 -3.42
C HIS A 57 4.49 8.27 -4.77
N LEU A 58 3.98 7.06 -5.02
CA LEU A 58 3.14 6.73 -6.18
C LEU A 58 1.68 6.79 -5.76
N LEU A 59 0.92 7.69 -6.37
CA LEU A 59 -0.52 7.80 -6.20
C LEU A 59 -1.21 7.35 -7.48
N PHE A 60 -1.86 6.19 -7.45
CA PHE A 60 -2.59 5.65 -8.59
C PHE A 60 -4.07 6.04 -8.52
N GLY A 61 -4.64 6.54 -9.63
CA GLY A 61 -6.04 6.89 -9.75
C GLY A 61 -6.80 5.95 -10.67
N GLY A 62 -8.01 5.51 -10.25
CA GLY A 62 -8.87 4.65 -11.06
C GLY A 62 -10.30 4.57 -10.55
N ASP A 63 -11.26 4.46 -11.46
CA ASP A 63 -12.68 4.35 -11.15
C ASP A 63 -13.17 2.91 -11.18
N HIS A 64 -14.18 2.63 -10.36
CA HIS A 64 -14.75 1.30 -10.18
C HIS A 64 -16.18 1.24 -10.72
N GLY A 65 -16.46 0.26 -11.59
CA GLY A 65 -17.79 0.04 -12.15
C GLY A 65 -18.86 -0.30 -11.10
N ILE A 66 -18.45 -0.84 -9.94
CA ILE A 66 -19.35 -1.16 -8.82
C ILE A 66 -19.94 0.08 -8.15
N GLU A 67 -19.34 1.25 -8.33
CA GLU A 67 -19.87 2.52 -7.81
C GLU A 67 -21.32 2.74 -8.26
N ARG A 68 -21.66 2.32 -9.49
CA ARG A 68 -23.01 2.43 -10.08
C ARG A 68 -24.09 1.69 -9.28
N GLU A 69 -23.70 0.82 -8.37
CA GLU A 69 -24.61 0.10 -7.48
C GLU A 69 -24.90 0.89 -6.17
N GLY A 70 -24.43 2.14 -6.04
CA GLY A 70 -24.71 2.96 -4.87
C GLY A 70 -23.99 2.49 -3.58
N VAL A 71 -22.82 1.91 -3.71
CA VAL A 71 -22.00 1.38 -2.59
C VAL A 71 -21.09 2.43 -1.96
N SER A 72 -21.20 3.69 -2.36
CA SER A 72 -20.45 4.84 -1.83
C SER A 72 -21.37 6.05 -1.72
N VAL A 73 -21.13 6.90 -0.70
CA VAL A 73 -21.80 8.21 -0.60
C VAL A 73 -21.19 9.27 -1.51
N SER A 74 -19.90 9.11 -1.83
CA SER A 74 -19.22 10.02 -2.75
C SER A 74 -19.52 9.61 -4.19
N PRO A 75 -19.91 10.58 -5.05
CA PRO A 75 -20.12 10.31 -6.46
C PRO A 75 -18.78 10.11 -7.18
N ARG A 76 -18.82 9.44 -8.33
CA ARG A 76 -17.66 9.09 -9.17
C ARG A 76 -16.78 10.29 -9.52
N GLU A 77 -17.38 11.44 -9.76
CA GLU A 77 -16.70 12.66 -10.16
C GLU A 77 -15.62 13.10 -9.17
N VAL A 78 -15.76 12.72 -7.90
CA VAL A 78 -14.75 13.02 -6.88
C VAL A 78 -13.39 12.43 -7.23
N THR A 79 -13.34 11.28 -7.92
CA THR A 79 -12.06 10.68 -8.35
C THR A 79 -11.26 11.65 -9.23
N TRP A 80 -11.82 12.08 -10.36
CA TRP A 80 -11.09 12.98 -11.27
C TRP A 80 -10.87 14.38 -10.67
N GLN A 81 -11.80 14.88 -9.87
CA GLN A 81 -11.65 16.15 -9.17
C GLN A 81 -10.46 16.13 -8.21
N GLN A 82 -10.32 15.06 -7.46
CA GLN A 82 -9.18 14.90 -6.56
C GLN A 82 -7.86 14.69 -7.34
N MET A 83 -7.86 13.95 -8.42
CA MET A 83 -6.66 13.79 -9.27
C MET A 83 -6.15 15.16 -9.75
N ILE A 84 -7.04 16.05 -10.20
CA ILE A 84 -6.69 17.44 -10.56
C ILE A 84 -6.26 18.24 -9.32
N ASN A 85 -6.99 18.13 -8.20
CA ASN A 85 -6.62 18.80 -6.96
C ASN A 85 -5.20 18.45 -6.48
N PHE A 86 -4.77 17.19 -6.67
CA PHE A 86 -3.41 16.76 -6.33
C PHE A 86 -2.34 17.47 -7.17
N THR A 87 -2.59 17.77 -8.45
CA THR A 87 -1.62 18.53 -9.28
C THR A 87 -1.46 19.98 -8.80
N HIS A 88 -2.50 20.53 -8.18
CA HIS A 88 -2.46 21.87 -7.56
C HIS A 88 -1.94 21.87 -6.12
N GLY A 89 -1.53 20.71 -5.59
CA GLY A 89 -0.98 20.60 -4.25
C GLY A 89 -2.02 20.64 -3.12
N GLY A 90 -3.30 20.39 -3.40
CA GLY A 90 -4.43 20.60 -2.49
C GLY A 90 -4.82 19.40 -1.63
N GLY A 91 -4.33 18.19 -1.92
CA GLY A 91 -4.67 16.97 -1.17
C GLY A 91 -3.91 16.84 0.15
N GLY A 92 -4.38 15.95 1.01
CA GLY A 92 -3.66 15.54 2.23
C GLY A 92 -2.28 14.97 1.90
N VAL A 93 -2.21 14.12 0.89
CA VAL A 93 -0.96 13.56 0.35
C VAL A 93 0.05 14.64 -0.01
N ASN A 94 -0.38 15.73 -0.65
CA ASN A 94 0.51 16.81 -1.06
C ASN A 94 1.17 17.52 0.13
N MET A 95 0.39 17.77 1.18
CA MET A 95 0.88 18.42 2.39
C MET A 95 1.97 17.56 3.05
N PHE A 96 1.72 16.28 3.26
CA PHE A 96 2.69 15.37 3.87
C PHE A 96 3.90 15.11 2.96
N CYS A 97 3.73 15.01 1.64
CA CYS A 97 4.85 14.90 0.70
C CYS A 97 5.77 16.10 0.80
N ARG A 98 5.23 17.33 0.81
CA ARG A 98 6.03 18.55 1.00
C ARG A 98 6.73 18.58 2.36
N GLN A 99 6.03 18.18 3.43
CA GLN A 99 6.58 18.19 4.78
C GLN A 99 7.79 17.24 4.91
N HIS A 100 7.76 16.11 4.23
CA HIS A 100 8.75 15.04 4.40
C HIS A 100 9.68 14.86 3.18
N GLY A 101 9.56 15.73 2.17
CA GLY A 101 10.43 15.71 0.99
C GLY A 101 10.18 14.54 0.04
N PHE A 102 8.96 13.96 0.04
CA PHE A 102 8.59 12.94 -0.92
C PHE A 102 8.34 13.55 -2.30
N LYS A 103 8.88 12.92 -3.33
CA LYS A 103 8.49 13.18 -4.72
C LYS A 103 7.17 12.47 -5.01
N LEU A 104 6.10 13.26 -5.18
CA LEU A 104 4.78 12.73 -5.52
C LEU A 104 4.67 12.53 -7.04
N ARG A 105 4.21 11.35 -7.46
CA ARG A 105 3.85 10.99 -8.82
C ARG A 105 2.37 10.62 -8.86
N ILE A 106 1.58 11.37 -9.62
CA ILE A 106 0.14 11.18 -9.77
C ILE A 106 -0.09 10.44 -11.09
N VAL A 107 -0.59 9.20 -11.01
CA VAL A 107 -0.67 8.29 -12.15
C VAL A 107 -2.12 7.94 -12.42
N ASP A 108 -2.63 8.31 -13.58
CA ASP A 108 -3.96 7.88 -14.04
C ASP A 108 -3.84 6.52 -14.72
N VAL A 109 -4.43 5.49 -14.09
CA VAL A 109 -4.47 4.12 -14.64
C VAL A 109 -5.88 3.70 -15.04
N GLY A 110 -6.89 4.50 -14.71
CA GLY A 110 -8.27 4.09 -15.04
C GLY A 110 -9.36 5.06 -14.59
N VAL A 111 -9.09 6.34 -14.52
CA VAL A 111 -10.10 7.36 -14.20
C VAL A 111 -11.09 7.52 -15.37
N ASP A 112 -12.39 7.54 -15.07
CA ASP A 112 -13.46 7.69 -16.08
C ASP A 112 -13.67 9.18 -16.45
N TYR A 113 -12.58 9.84 -16.74
CA TYR A 113 -12.50 11.22 -17.19
C TYR A 113 -11.27 11.40 -18.06
N ASP A 114 -11.25 12.38 -18.96
CA ASP A 114 -10.08 12.67 -19.76
C ASP A 114 -9.12 13.58 -19.00
N LEU A 115 -8.01 13.00 -18.58
CA LEU A 115 -6.95 13.69 -17.83
C LEU A 115 -5.64 13.82 -18.65
N SER A 116 -5.66 13.46 -19.94
CA SER A 116 -4.47 13.41 -20.79
C SER A 116 -3.76 14.75 -20.95
N ASP A 117 -4.51 15.86 -20.91
CA ASP A 117 -3.98 17.23 -21.05
C ASP A 117 -3.74 17.91 -19.67
N VAL A 118 -3.92 17.20 -18.55
CA VAL A 118 -3.72 17.78 -17.22
C VAL A 118 -2.25 17.68 -16.82
N GLU A 119 -1.58 18.83 -16.78
CA GLU A 119 -0.16 18.91 -16.37
C GLU A 119 0.03 18.35 -14.96
N GLY A 120 1.04 17.51 -14.78
CA GLY A 120 1.36 16.87 -13.50
C GLY A 120 0.71 15.50 -13.30
N ILE A 121 -0.17 15.04 -14.21
CA ILE A 121 -0.68 13.67 -14.24
C ILE A 121 0.12 12.84 -15.25
N ILE A 122 0.60 11.69 -14.81
CA ILE A 122 1.22 10.68 -15.67
C ILE A 122 0.10 9.81 -16.25
N ASP A 123 -0.16 9.95 -17.54
CA ASP A 123 -1.17 9.15 -18.23
C ASP A 123 -0.65 7.73 -18.49
N ARG A 124 -1.28 6.76 -17.83
CA ARG A 124 -1.10 5.32 -18.00
C ARG A 124 -2.45 4.62 -18.05
N LYS A 125 -3.46 5.34 -18.53
CA LYS A 125 -4.85 4.87 -18.57
C LYS A 125 -5.01 3.58 -19.38
N ILE A 126 -5.53 2.55 -18.70
CA ILE A 126 -5.83 1.23 -19.27
C ILE A 126 -7.22 1.24 -19.90
N ALA A 127 -8.20 1.75 -19.13
CA ALA A 127 -9.57 1.94 -19.60
C ALA A 127 -10.23 3.05 -18.77
N ARG A 128 -11.42 3.52 -19.17
CA ARG A 128 -12.23 4.47 -18.41
C ARG A 128 -13.06 3.73 -17.33
N GLY A 129 -12.41 3.48 -16.18
CA GLY A 129 -12.97 2.70 -15.09
C GLY A 129 -13.01 1.20 -15.37
N THR A 130 -13.17 0.41 -14.32
CA THR A 130 -13.40 -1.03 -14.44
C THR A 130 -14.85 -1.32 -14.83
N LYS A 131 -15.11 -2.57 -15.28
CA LYS A 131 -16.47 -3.09 -15.39
C LYS A 131 -17.09 -3.27 -14.00
N ASN A 132 -18.43 -3.42 -13.99
CA ASN A 132 -19.16 -3.67 -12.75
C ASN A 132 -19.05 -5.15 -12.35
N PHE A 133 -18.25 -5.44 -11.38
CA PHE A 133 -18.00 -6.81 -10.90
C PHE A 133 -19.21 -7.49 -10.22
N ARG A 134 -20.32 -6.77 -10.08
CA ARG A 134 -21.58 -7.40 -9.71
C ARG A 134 -22.06 -8.39 -10.78
N TYR A 135 -21.74 -8.13 -12.05
CA TYR A 135 -22.26 -8.88 -13.19
C TYR A 135 -21.19 -9.67 -13.95
N GLU A 136 -19.98 -9.13 -14.05
CA GLU A 136 -18.86 -9.73 -14.80
C GLU A 136 -17.54 -9.33 -14.15
N ALA A 137 -16.42 -9.94 -14.55
CA ALA A 137 -15.10 -9.58 -14.04
C ALA A 137 -14.78 -8.09 -14.29
N ALA A 138 -14.21 -7.42 -13.28
CA ALA A 138 -13.87 -6.00 -13.32
C ALA A 138 -12.94 -5.64 -14.50
N MET A 139 -12.05 -6.57 -14.87
CA MET A 139 -11.11 -6.39 -15.97
C MET A 139 -10.80 -7.72 -16.68
N SER A 140 -10.34 -7.63 -17.92
CA SER A 140 -9.80 -8.75 -18.68
C SER A 140 -8.41 -9.15 -18.17
N GLU A 141 -7.90 -10.32 -18.60
CA GLU A 141 -6.52 -10.75 -18.28
C GLU A 141 -5.48 -9.78 -18.85
N GLN A 142 -5.72 -9.24 -20.05
CA GLN A 142 -4.83 -8.28 -20.67
C GLN A 142 -4.76 -6.96 -19.90
N GLU A 143 -5.89 -6.43 -19.45
CA GLU A 143 -5.98 -5.21 -18.64
C GLU A 143 -5.31 -5.41 -17.28
N PHE A 144 -5.49 -6.59 -16.67
CA PHE A 144 -4.80 -6.96 -15.43
C PHE A 144 -3.28 -6.96 -15.61
N ASP A 145 -2.79 -7.58 -16.69
CA ASP A 145 -1.34 -7.63 -16.96
C ASP A 145 -0.78 -6.24 -17.26
N GLN A 146 -1.55 -5.38 -17.96
CA GLN A 146 -1.18 -3.98 -18.17
C GLN A 146 -1.08 -3.21 -16.85
N ALA A 147 -2.05 -3.38 -15.94
CA ALA A 147 -2.02 -2.71 -14.63
C ALA A 147 -0.81 -3.11 -13.79
N ILE A 148 -0.48 -4.40 -13.72
CA ILE A 148 0.76 -4.89 -13.09
C ILE A 148 1.99 -4.24 -13.73
N HIS A 149 2.03 -4.18 -15.08
CA HIS A 149 3.16 -3.61 -15.81
C HIS A 149 3.35 -2.11 -15.50
N VAL A 150 2.27 -1.34 -15.49
CA VAL A 150 2.32 0.09 -15.13
C VAL A 150 2.87 0.27 -13.71
N GLY A 151 2.42 -0.52 -12.76
CA GLY A 151 2.96 -0.49 -11.40
C GLY A 151 4.46 -0.75 -11.34
N CYS A 152 4.94 -1.76 -12.09
CA CYS A 152 6.37 -2.05 -12.20
C CYS A 152 7.16 -0.89 -12.84
N GLU A 153 6.66 -0.33 -13.95
CA GLU A 153 7.28 0.79 -14.65
C GLU A 153 7.44 2.01 -13.73
N MET A 154 6.39 2.37 -13.00
CA MET A 154 6.45 3.49 -12.07
C MET A 154 7.41 3.26 -10.89
N ALA A 155 7.52 2.03 -10.40
CA ALA A 155 8.51 1.67 -9.40
C ALA A 155 9.94 1.74 -9.96
N ASP A 156 10.17 1.23 -11.17
CA ASP A 156 11.48 1.32 -11.85
C ASP A 156 11.92 2.77 -12.07
N ASP A 157 11.00 3.66 -12.43
CA ASP A 157 11.29 5.10 -12.56
C ASP A 157 11.74 5.72 -11.22
N CYS A 158 11.11 5.33 -10.10
CA CYS A 158 11.53 5.79 -8.78
C CYS A 158 12.92 5.24 -8.42
N ILE A 159 13.17 3.97 -8.69
CA ILE A 159 14.46 3.30 -8.43
C ILE A 159 15.58 3.95 -9.25
N ALA A 160 15.34 4.25 -10.53
CA ALA A 160 16.30 4.92 -11.40
C ALA A 160 16.70 6.30 -10.90
N GLU A 161 15.84 6.96 -10.12
CA GLU A 161 16.11 8.25 -9.46
C GLU A 161 16.80 8.08 -8.08
N GLY A 162 17.13 6.87 -7.67
CA GLY A 162 17.81 6.57 -6.41
C GLY A 162 16.87 6.53 -5.19
N CYS A 163 15.61 6.22 -5.40
CA CYS A 163 14.61 6.11 -4.32
C CYS A 163 15.05 5.07 -3.27
N GLY A 164 15.16 5.49 -2.01
CA GLY A 164 15.47 4.62 -0.87
C GLY A 164 14.24 4.09 -0.15
N VAL A 165 13.07 4.70 -0.35
CA VAL A 165 11.79 4.27 0.23
C VAL A 165 10.62 4.68 -0.65
N LEU A 166 9.76 3.73 -0.93
CA LEU A 166 8.56 3.91 -1.75
C LEU A 166 7.30 3.89 -0.86
N CYS A 167 6.48 4.93 -0.97
CA CYS A 167 5.13 4.94 -0.46
C CYS A 167 4.15 4.75 -1.63
N VAL A 168 3.10 3.96 -1.42
CA VAL A 168 2.06 3.73 -2.42
C VAL A 168 0.72 4.17 -1.85
N GLY A 169 0.01 4.98 -2.63
CA GLY A 169 -1.34 5.46 -2.32
C GLY A 169 -2.29 5.29 -3.51
N GLU A 170 -3.54 5.58 -3.29
CA GLU A 170 -4.61 5.39 -4.26
C GLU A 170 -5.63 6.52 -4.22
N MET A 171 -6.37 6.67 -5.33
CA MET A 171 -7.59 7.46 -5.42
C MET A 171 -8.60 6.75 -6.30
N GLY A 172 -9.69 6.26 -5.70
CA GLY A 172 -10.73 5.55 -6.44
C GLY A 172 -12.03 5.45 -5.64
N ILE A 173 -13.07 6.15 -6.07
CA ILE A 173 -14.36 6.07 -5.38
C ILE A 173 -14.90 4.63 -5.47
N ALA A 174 -15.40 4.10 -4.33
CA ALA A 174 -15.90 2.74 -4.10
C ALA A 174 -14.84 1.62 -3.96
N ASN A 175 -13.54 1.92 -3.97
CA ASN A 175 -12.47 0.91 -3.87
C ASN A 175 -12.42 0.16 -2.52
N THR A 176 -13.10 0.65 -1.47
CA THR A 176 -13.33 -0.13 -0.25
C THR A 176 -14.18 -1.38 -0.48
N SER A 177 -14.95 -1.44 -1.58
CA SER A 177 -15.77 -2.61 -1.93
C SER A 177 -14.92 -3.81 -2.38
N PRO A 178 -14.02 -3.72 -3.38
CA PRO A 178 -13.08 -4.79 -3.68
C PRO A 178 -12.18 -5.15 -2.50
N SER A 179 -11.71 -4.16 -1.71
CA SER A 179 -10.89 -4.41 -0.52
C SER A 179 -11.61 -5.29 0.51
N SER A 180 -12.90 -5.03 0.78
CA SER A 180 -13.73 -5.85 1.66
C SER A 180 -13.91 -7.27 1.13
N ILE A 181 -14.11 -7.44 -0.19
CA ILE A 181 -14.22 -8.77 -0.81
C ILE A 181 -12.90 -9.52 -0.71
N TRP A 182 -11.77 -8.89 -1.01
CA TRP A 182 -10.46 -9.53 -0.89
C TRP A 182 -10.16 -9.92 0.55
N MET A 183 -10.49 -9.07 1.53
CA MET A 183 -10.37 -9.42 2.94
C MET A 183 -11.21 -10.67 3.29
N SER A 184 -12.46 -10.74 2.83
CA SER A 184 -13.33 -11.87 3.05
C SER A 184 -12.78 -13.16 2.43
N LEU A 185 -12.40 -13.12 1.14
CA LEU A 185 -11.89 -14.27 0.41
C LEU A 185 -10.52 -14.75 0.93
N PHE A 186 -9.61 -13.83 1.18
CA PHE A 186 -8.24 -14.17 1.56
C PHE A 186 -8.11 -14.54 3.03
N GLY A 187 -8.94 -13.95 3.89
CA GLY A 187 -8.98 -14.21 5.32
C GLY A 187 -9.95 -15.31 5.75
N ASN A 188 -10.78 -15.80 4.82
CA ASN A 188 -11.92 -16.64 5.15
C ASN A 188 -12.79 -16.03 6.26
N ILE A 189 -13.03 -14.71 6.14
CA ILE A 189 -13.81 -13.91 7.09
C ILE A 189 -15.20 -13.69 6.51
N PRO A 190 -16.28 -13.80 7.33
CA PRO A 190 -17.62 -13.44 6.85
C PRO A 190 -17.65 -12.05 6.22
N LEU A 191 -18.25 -11.91 5.04
CA LEU A 191 -18.30 -10.63 4.30
C LEU A 191 -18.86 -9.47 5.15
N ALA A 192 -19.87 -9.77 5.97
CA ALA A 192 -20.48 -8.79 6.87
C ALA A 192 -19.45 -8.14 7.84
N ASP A 193 -18.43 -8.90 8.24
CA ASP A 193 -17.37 -8.42 9.14
C ASP A 193 -16.27 -7.64 8.40
N CYS A 194 -16.30 -7.63 7.06
CA CYS A 194 -15.32 -6.97 6.21
C CYS A 194 -15.81 -5.61 5.68
N ILE A 195 -17.11 -5.34 5.76
CA ILE A 195 -17.73 -4.14 5.20
C ILE A 195 -17.81 -3.05 6.26
N GLY A 196 -17.28 -1.87 5.93
CA GLY A 196 -17.37 -0.67 6.75
C GLY A 196 -18.09 0.46 6.05
N ALA A 197 -18.11 1.61 6.73
CA ALA A 197 -18.77 2.83 6.25
C ALA A 197 -18.10 3.43 5.01
N GLY A 198 -16.83 3.08 4.73
CA GLY A 198 -16.05 3.71 3.66
C GLY A 198 -16.02 5.24 3.85
N ALA A 199 -16.38 5.99 2.81
CA ALA A 199 -16.42 7.44 2.84
C ALA A 199 -17.52 8.03 3.78
N GLY A 200 -18.32 7.21 4.47
CA GLY A 200 -19.30 7.70 5.44
C GLY A 200 -20.73 7.17 5.24
N LEU A 201 -20.89 5.96 4.70
CA LEU A 201 -22.19 5.28 4.64
C LEU A 201 -22.80 5.15 6.03
N ASP A 202 -24.10 5.43 6.12
CA ASP A 202 -24.92 5.13 7.28
C ASP A 202 -25.29 3.64 7.37
N LYS A 203 -26.02 3.24 8.42
CA LYS A 203 -26.38 1.81 8.61
C LYS A 203 -27.17 1.23 7.44
N PRO A 204 -28.21 1.88 6.87
CA PRO A 204 -28.88 1.43 5.65
C PRO A 204 -27.94 1.30 4.46
N GLY A 205 -27.03 2.24 4.26
CA GLY A 205 -26.04 2.21 3.19
C GLY A 205 -25.05 1.04 3.33
N ILE A 206 -24.60 0.75 4.55
CA ILE A 206 -23.75 -0.43 4.83
C ILE A 206 -24.51 -1.73 4.53
N GLN A 207 -25.78 -1.83 4.91
CA GLN A 207 -26.62 -2.98 4.62
C GLN A 207 -26.81 -3.17 3.11
N HIS A 208 -27.10 -2.07 2.39
CA HIS A 208 -27.20 -2.10 0.92
C HIS A 208 -25.87 -2.56 0.28
N LYS A 209 -24.75 -2.01 0.71
CA LYS A 209 -23.42 -2.43 0.25
C LYS A 209 -23.19 -3.93 0.49
N TYR A 210 -23.56 -4.44 1.65
CA TYR A 210 -23.46 -5.87 1.95
C TYR A 210 -24.30 -6.72 0.96
N GLU A 211 -25.53 -6.33 0.67
CA GLU A 211 -26.40 -7.07 -0.27
C GLU A 211 -25.83 -7.07 -1.71
N VAL A 212 -25.30 -5.93 -2.15
CA VAL A 212 -24.65 -5.81 -3.46
C VAL A 212 -23.42 -6.70 -3.54
N LEU A 213 -22.52 -6.63 -2.56
CA LEU A 213 -21.28 -7.39 -2.54
C LEU A 213 -21.52 -8.89 -2.34
N SER A 214 -22.55 -9.29 -1.59
CA SER A 214 -22.95 -10.70 -1.45
C SER A 214 -23.37 -11.28 -2.79
N LYS A 215 -24.22 -10.57 -3.56
CA LYS A 215 -24.62 -10.99 -4.91
C LYS A 215 -23.43 -11.07 -5.87
N ALA A 216 -22.48 -10.14 -5.76
CA ALA A 216 -21.25 -10.16 -6.55
C ALA A 216 -20.41 -11.41 -6.26
N LEU A 217 -20.29 -11.80 -4.98
CA LEU A 217 -19.59 -13.02 -4.57
C LEU A 217 -20.30 -14.29 -5.07
N ASP A 218 -21.63 -14.32 -5.04
CA ASP A 218 -22.39 -15.48 -5.55
C ASP A 218 -22.21 -15.63 -7.06
N ASN A 219 -22.26 -14.53 -7.81
CA ASN A 219 -21.99 -14.52 -9.24
C ASN A 219 -20.55 -14.94 -9.55
N TYR A 220 -19.57 -14.43 -8.81
CA TYR A 220 -18.18 -14.85 -8.93
C TYR A 220 -18.00 -16.36 -8.75
N ARG A 221 -18.57 -16.95 -7.69
CA ARG A 221 -18.48 -18.40 -7.43
C ARG A 221 -19.10 -19.23 -8.53
N SER A 222 -20.16 -18.70 -9.16
CA SER A 222 -20.82 -19.37 -10.30
C SER A 222 -20.00 -19.29 -11.59
N GLN A 223 -19.38 -18.12 -11.86
CA GLN A 223 -18.64 -17.87 -13.10
C GLN A 223 -17.20 -18.41 -13.03
N GLU A 224 -16.60 -18.48 -11.85
CA GLU A 224 -15.21 -18.89 -11.62
C GLU A 224 -15.18 -20.09 -10.62
N PRO A 225 -15.64 -21.30 -11.06
CA PRO A 225 -15.74 -22.47 -10.18
C PRO A 225 -14.37 -23.05 -9.75
N GLN A 226 -13.30 -22.71 -10.46
CA GLN A 226 -11.93 -23.14 -10.19
C GLN A 226 -10.97 -21.92 -10.20
N PRO A 227 -11.06 -21.01 -9.21
CA PRO A 227 -10.29 -19.80 -9.23
C PRO A 227 -8.79 -20.09 -8.96
N THR A 228 -7.92 -19.40 -9.72
CA THR A 228 -6.49 -19.28 -9.42
C THR A 228 -6.27 -18.16 -8.38
N PRO A 229 -5.06 -18.03 -7.79
CA PRO A 229 -4.76 -16.90 -6.90
C PRO A 229 -4.97 -15.52 -7.53
N ILE A 230 -4.88 -15.41 -8.86
CA ILE A 230 -5.07 -14.14 -9.60
C ILE A 230 -6.55 -13.87 -9.89
N THR A 231 -7.38 -14.90 -9.99
CA THR A 231 -8.79 -14.78 -10.39
C THR A 231 -9.56 -13.75 -9.55
N PRO A 232 -9.53 -13.78 -8.19
CA PRO A 232 -10.24 -12.77 -7.39
C PRO A 232 -9.66 -11.36 -7.56
N LEU A 233 -8.38 -11.22 -7.89
CA LEU A 233 -7.75 -9.91 -8.12
C LEU A 233 -8.30 -9.29 -9.42
N ARG A 234 -8.35 -10.07 -10.48
CA ARG A 234 -8.89 -9.67 -11.78
C ARG A 234 -10.40 -9.44 -11.74
N TYR A 235 -11.12 -10.28 -11.00
CA TYR A 235 -12.58 -10.22 -10.96
C TYR A 235 -13.11 -9.00 -10.20
N PHE A 236 -12.49 -8.63 -9.09
CA PHE A 236 -12.99 -7.57 -8.20
C PHE A 236 -12.15 -6.30 -8.17
N GLY A 237 -10.85 -6.37 -8.49
CA GLY A 237 -9.91 -5.28 -8.29
C GLY A 237 -10.16 -4.03 -9.13
N GLY A 238 -9.56 -2.92 -8.71
CA GLY A 238 -9.43 -1.70 -9.50
C GLY A 238 -8.09 -1.64 -10.22
N PHE A 239 -7.99 -0.86 -11.29
CA PHE A 239 -6.73 -0.69 -12.00
C PHE A 239 -5.64 -0.09 -11.10
N GLU A 240 -6.00 0.88 -10.24
CA GLU A 240 -5.12 1.50 -9.28
C GLU A 240 -4.62 0.52 -8.21
N MET A 241 -5.50 -0.41 -7.79
CA MET A 241 -5.15 -1.45 -6.82
C MET A 241 -4.18 -2.47 -7.42
N ILE A 242 -4.41 -2.88 -8.67
CA ILE A 242 -3.55 -3.83 -9.38
C ILE A 242 -2.20 -3.19 -9.73
N ALA A 243 -2.18 -1.92 -10.14
CA ALA A 243 -0.93 -1.17 -10.34
C ALA A 243 -0.14 -1.04 -9.02
N ALA A 244 -0.81 -0.75 -7.91
CA ALA A 244 -0.19 -0.73 -6.59
C ALA A 244 0.46 -2.08 -6.23
N ILE A 245 -0.21 -3.22 -6.50
CA ILE A 245 0.36 -4.55 -6.32
C ILE A 245 1.61 -4.72 -7.18
N GLY A 246 1.56 -4.32 -8.45
CA GLY A 246 2.70 -4.34 -9.36
C GLY A 246 3.90 -3.55 -8.85
N ALA A 247 3.65 -2.34 -8.34
CA ALA A 247 4.67 -1.48 -7.73
C ALA A 247 5.28 -2.10 -6.46
N MET A 248 4.44 -2.66 -5.57
CA MET A 248 4.89 -3.33 -4.34
C MET A 248 5.78 -4.55 -4.64
N LEU A 249 5.37 -5.39 -5.61
CA LEU A 249 6.14 -6.58 -6.00
C LEU A 249 7.45 -6.20 -6.69
N ARG A 250 7.43 -5.18 -7.56
CA ARG A 250 8.65 -4.72 -8.22
C ARG A 250 9.63 -4.07 -7.24
N ALA A 251 9.13 -3.27 -6.29
CA ALA A 251 9.94 -2.70 -5.23
C ALA A 251 10.61 -3.79 -4.37
N ALA A 252 9.87 -4.84 -3.99
CA ALA A 252 10.41 -5.97 -3.26
C ALA A 252 11.49 -6.72 -4.07
N GLU A 253 11.26 -6.97 -5.37
CA GLU A 253 12.22 -7.58 -6.29
C GLU A 253 13.53 -6.78 -6.41
N GLN A 254 13.46 -5.46 -6.17
CA GLN A 254 14.60 -4.54 -6.25
C GLN A 254 15.11 -4.10 -4.87
N HIS A 255 14.77 -4.82 -3.81
CA HIS A 255 15.24 -4.58 -2.44
C HIS A 255 14.92 -3.15 -1.93
N LEU A 256 13.79 -2.58 -2.36
CA LEU A 256 13.33 -1.26 -1.95
C LEU A 256 12.35 -1.39 -0.77
N VAL A 257 12.48 -0.51 0.22
CA VAL A 257 11.55 -0.41 1.34
C VAL A 257 10.21 0.12 0.85
N VAL A 258 9.11 -0.58 1.20
CA VAL A 258 7.74 -0.19 0.83
C VAL A 258 6.93 0.17 2.07
N LEU A 259 6.36 1.37 2.08
CA LEU A 259 5.44 1.82 3.13
C LEU A 259 4.01 1.48 2.74
N ILE A 260 3.36 0.67 3.57
CA ILE A 260 1.96 0.27 3.37
C ILE A 260 1.05 1.20 4.17
N ASP A 261 0.16 1.88 3.46
CA ASP A 261 -0.82 2.81 4.04
C ASP A 261 -1.99 2.07 4.73
N GLY A 262 -3.19 2.63 4.61
CA GLY A 262 -4.41 2.19 5.27
C GLY A 262 -5.05 0.91 4.70
N PHE A 263 -6.36 0.82 4.88
CA PHE A 263 -7.16 -0.38 4.58
C PHE A 263 -6.99 -0.89 3.14
N ILE A 264 -7.09 0.00 2.14
CA ILE A 264 -7.03 -0.39 0.73
C ILE A 264 -5.64 -0.88 0.35
N MET A 265 -4.59 -0.14 0.72
CA MET A 265 -3.21 -0.56 0.44
C MET A 265 -2.81 -1.80 1.24
N THR A 266 -3.37 -2.00 2.44
CA THR A 266 -3.21 -3.26 3.19
C THR A 266 -3.88 -4.43 2.46
N ALA A 267 -5.06 -4.24 1.84
CA ALA A 267 -5.67 -5.28 1.00
C ALA A 267 -4.82 -5.61 -0.23
N CYS A 268 -4.19 -4.61 -0.85
CA CYS A 268 -3.23 -4.81 -1.94
C CYS A 268 -1.97 -5.55 -1.45
N ALA A 269 -1.45 -5.22 -0.27
CA ALA A 269 -0.32 -5.92 0.35
C ALA A 269 -0.66 -7.39 0.66
N VAL A 270 -1.86 -7.68 1.19
CA VAL A 270 -2.34 -9.07 1.37
C VAL A 270 -2.32 -9.83 0.05
N ALA A 271 -2.82 -9.21 -1.03
CA ALA A 271 -2.82 -9.81 -2.36
C ALA A 271 -1.39 -10.07 -2.86
N ALA A 272 -0.49 -9.10 -2.75
CA ALA A 272 0.92 -9.23 -3.12
C ALA A 272 1.61 -10.37 -2.34
N ILE A 273 1.41 -10.44 -1.03
CA ILE A 273 1.98 -11.48 -0.15
C ILE A 273 1.41 -12.86 -0.47
N ARG A 274 0.15 -12.97 -0.86
CA ARG A 274 -0.42 -14.26 -1.29
C ARG A 274 0.17 -14.76 -2.60
N LEU A 275 0.52 -13.86 -3.51
CA LEU A 275 1.20 -14.21 -4.76
C LEU A 275 2.68 -14.53 -4.52
N TYR A 276 3.35 -13.74 -3.69
CA TYR A 276 4.78 -13.83 -3.36
C TYR A 276 4.98 -13.60 -1.85
N PRO A 277 4.97 -14.66 -1.02
CA PRO A 277 5.04 -14.54 0.44
C PRO A 277 6.26 -13.77 0.96
N THR A 278 7.37 -13.86 0.28
CA THR A 278 8.61 -13.16 0.60
C THR A 278 8.54 -11.64 0.43
N ALA A 279 7.59 -11.13 -0.35
CA ALA A 279 7.39 -9.68 -0.52
C ALA A 279 7.09 -8.97 0.81
N LYS A 280 6.54 -9.68 1.82
CA LYS A 280 6.28 -9.14 3.15
C LYS A 280 7.54 -8.59 3.83
N ASP A 281 8.69 -9.19 3.59
CA ASP A 281 9.95 -8.79 4.23
C ASP A 281 10.33 -7.33 3.90
N TYR A 282 9.86 -6.83 2.76
CA TYR A 282 10.13 -5.49 2.23
C TYR A 282 9.08 -4.44 2.63
N MET A 283 8.02 -4.84 3.35
CA MET A 283 6.88 -3.99 3.67
C MET A 283 6.92 -3.53 5.13
N ILE A 284 6.75 -2.22 5.34
CA ILE A 284 6.53 -1.62 6.65
C ILE A 284 5.07 -1.19 6.73
N PHE A 285 4.28 -1.84 7.59
CA PHE A 285 2.90 -1.48 7.86
C PHE A 285 2.86 -0.27 8.78
N THR A 286 2.39 0.85 8.28
CA THR A 286 2.61 2.15 8.90
C THR A 286 1.60 2.48 9.99
N HIS A 287 0.32 2.29 9.72
CA HIS A 287 -0.72 2.57 10.71
C HIS A 287 -1.86 1.56 10.65
N CYS A 288 -2.64 1.49 11.72
CA CYS A 288 -3.95 0.89 11.71
C CYS A 288 -4.99 2.01 11.60
N GLY A 289 -5.68 2.08 10.47
CA GLY A 289 -6.79 3.00 10.25
C GLY A 289 -8.06 2.57 10.97
N ASP A 290 -9.07 3.45 10.95
CA ASP A 290 -10.39 3.24 11.60
C ASP A 290 -11.39 2.48 10.70
N GLU A 291 -10.93 2.00 9.53
CA GLU A 291 -11.75 1.19 8.64
C GLU A 291 -12.06 -0.18 9.24
N SER A 292 -13.34 -0.59 9.12
CA SER A 292 -13.78 -1.90 9.59
C SER A 292 -12.93 -3.01 8.95
N GLY A 293 -12.37 -3.86 9.81
CA GLY A 293 -11.57 -5.00 9.36
C GLY A 293 -10.08 -4.72 9.11
N HIS A 294 -9.62 -3.46 9.07
CA HIS A 294 -8.20 -3.16 8.83
C HIS A 294 -7.30 -3.87 9.86
N LYS A 295 -7.66 -3.78 11.14
CA LYS A 295 -6.93 -4.49 12.21
C LYS A 295 -6.86 -5.99 11.96
N ARG A 296 -7.97 -6.62 11.51
CA ARG A 296 -8.00 -8.06 11.21
C ARG A 296 -7.06 -8.43 10.07
N MET A 297 -6.98 -7.61 9.00
CA MET A 297 -6.03 -7.86 7.92
C MET A 297 -4.58 -7.78 8.41
N LEU A 298 -4.26 -6.81 9.24
CA LEU A 298 -2.94 -6.68 9.85
C LEU A 298 -2.62 -7.89 10.73
N ASP A 299 -3.57 -8.32 11.58
CA ASP A 299 -3.43 -9.48 12.46
C ASP A 299 -3.21 -10.79 11.64
N MET A 300 -3.94 -10.98 10.53
CA MET A 300 -3.76 -12.14 9.62
C MET A 300 -2.34 -12.27 9.09
N MET A 301 -1.68 -11.15 8.85
CA MET A 301 -0.31 -11.11 8.37
C MET A 301 0.71 -11.11 9.51
N GLY A 302 0.29 -11.02 10.79
CA GLY A 302 1.18 -10.75 11.91
C GLY A 302 1.92 -9.41 11.74
N ALA A 303 1.28 -8.45 11.08
CA ALA A 303 1.84 -7.13 10.87
C ALA A 303 1.69 -6.27 12.13
N LYS A 304 2.71 -5.46 12.43
CA LYS A 304 2.75 -4.58 13.59
C LYS A 304 2.75 -3.13 13.11
N PRO A 305 1.59 -2.47 13.01
CA PRO A 305 1.54 -1.06 12.62
C PRO A 305 2.20 -0.16 13.68
N LEU A 306 2.69 1.00 13.24
CA LEU A 306 3.42 1.94 14.09
C LEU A 306 2.48 2.95 14.77
N LEU A 307 1.38 3.33 14.12
CA LEU A 307 0.46 4.35 14.61
C LEU A 307 -0.99 3.83 14.65
N HIS A 308 -1.76 4.39 15.59
CA HIS A 308 -3.20 4.25 15.72
C HIS A 308 -3.79 5.64 15.97
N LEU A 309 -4.12 6.37 14.90
CA LEU A 309 -4.62 7.74 14.96
C LEU A 309 -6.08 7.86 14.47
N GLY A 310 -6.77 6.74 14.21
CA GLY A 310 -8.14 6.76 13.68
C GLY A 310 -8.22 7.34 12.25
N LEU A 311 -7.16 7.24 11.46
CA LEU A 311 -7.13 7.74 10.09
C LEU A 311 -7.97 6.86 9.16
N ARG A 312 -8.66 7.49 8.19
CA ARG A 312 -9.48 6.82 7.17
C ARG A 312 -9.58 7.63 5.87
N LEU A 313 -8.51 8.36 5.53
CA LEU A 313 -8.51 9.22 4.34
C LEU A 313 -8.09 8.47 3.06
N GLY A 314 -7.06 7.60 3.12
CA GLY A 314 -6.41 7.04 1.94
C GLY A 314 -5.28 7.95 1.41
N GLU A 315 -5.06 7.95 0.10
CA GLU A 315 -4.05 8.73 -0.62
C GLU A 315 -2.59 8.40 -0.22
N GLY A 316 -2.34 7.40 0.64
CA GLY A 316 -1.03 7.15 1.26
C GLY A 316 -0.72 8.05 2.46
N THR A 317 -1.71 8.82 2.94
CA THR A 317 -1.50 9.85 3.97
C THR A 317 -1.06 9.29 5.31
N GLY A 318 -1.57 8.14 5.73
CA GLY A 318 -1.17 7.49 6.99
C GLY A 318 0.27 7.02 6.96
N ALA A 319 0.72 6.51 5.80
CA ALA A 319 2.10 6.11 5.59
C ALA A 319 3.04 7.31 5.67
N LEU A 320 2.70 8.39 4.98
CA LEU A 320 3.48 9.64 5.02
C LEU A 320 3.51 10.25 6.43
N CYS A 321 2.38 10.23 7.16
CA CYS A 321 2.31 10.70 8.55
C CYS A 321 3.21 9.86 9.49
N THR A 322 3.41 8.59 9.18
CA THR A 322 4.25 7.66 9.97
C THR A 322 5.74 7.78 9.62
N TYR A 323 6.08 8.28 8.45
CA TYR A 323 7.45 8.33 7.92
C TYR A 323 8.50 8.92 8.88
N PRO A 324 8.23 9.98 9.67
CA PRO A 324 9.22 10.51 10.62
C PRO A 324 9.71 9.48 11.64
N LEU A 325 8.91 8.49 12.02
CA LEU A 325 9.34 7.42 12.91
C LEU A 325 10.30 6.45 12.21
N ILE A 326 10.06 6.19 10.94
CA ILE A 326 10.93 5.32 10.13
C ILE A 326 12.26 6.04 9.83
N ASP A 327 12.21 7.33 9.50
CA ASP A 327 13.41 8.17 9.35
C ASP A 327 14.22 8.22 10.65
N SER A 328 13.54 8.38 11.79
CA SER A 328 14.20 8.35 13.11
C SER A 328 14.90 7.01 13.38
N ALA A 329 14.32 5.88 12.95
CA ALA A 329 14.97 4.57 13.11
C ALA A 329 16.26 4.46 12.27
N VAL A 330 16.24 4.99 11.04
CA VAL A 330 17.43 5.01 10.16
C VAL A 330 18.48 6.00 10.66
N ARG A 331 18.06 7.17 11.13
CA ARG A 331 18.98 8.14 11.78
C ARG A 331 19.60 7.59 13.06
N MET A 332 18.80 6.87 13.86
CA MET A 332 19.30 6.23 15.08
C MET A 332 20.53 5.34 14.80
N ILE A 333 20.45 4.44 13.83
CA ILE A 333 21.57 3.53 13.52
C ILE A 333 22.75 4.23 12.85
N ASN A 334 22.53 5.35 12.17
CA ASN A 334 23.57 6.07 11.43
C ASN A 334 24.21 7.22 12.23
N GLU A 335 23.46 7.93 13.07
CA GLU A 335 23.86 9.21 13.65
C GLU A 335 24.14 9.12 15.16
N MET A 336 23.51 8.17 15.89
CA MET A 336 23.82 8.03 17.30
C MET A 336 25.24 7.56 17.52
N ASN A 337 25.90 8.15 18.53
CA ASN A 337 27.22 7.71 18.96
C ASN A 337 27.15 6.34 19.64
N ASN A 338 28.26 5.64 19.70
CA ASN A 338 28.40 4.34 20.35
C ASN A 338 29.21 4.46 21.67
N PHE A 339 29.19 3.42 22.50
CA PHE A 339 29.86 3.40 23.78
C PHE A 339 31.38 3.61 23.65
N ASP A 340 32.00 3.01 22.64
CA ASP A 340 33.44 3.07 22.43
C ASP A 340 33.90 4.51 22.10
N ASN A 341 33.23 5.16 21.15
CA ASN A 341 33.55 6.54 20.74
C ASN A 341 33.17 7.57 21.81
N ALA A 342 32.08 7.36 22.53
CA ALA A 342 31.62 8.26 23.58
C ALA A 342 32.43 8.13 24.88
N ARG A 343 33.27 7.08 25.03
CA ARG A 343 34.00 6.74 26.27
C ARG A 343 33.09 6.60 27.48
N ILE A 344 31.88 6.08 27.26
CA ILE A 344 30.91 5.81 28.32
C ILE A 344 31.02 4.35 28.70
N THR A 345 31.02 4.07 29.99
CA THR A 345 31.10 2.70 30.51
C THR A 345 29.86 1.91 30.06
N LYS A 346 30.09 0.85 29.32
CA LYS A 346 29.05 -0.12 28.99
C LYS A 346 28.78 -1.00 30.20
N TYR A 347 27.51 -1.14 30.60
CA TYR A 347 27.10 -1.79 31.84
C TYR A 347 26.21 -3.02 31.64
N PHE A 348 26.10 -3.54 30.41
CA PHE A 348 25.34 -4.74 30.05
C PHE A 348 26.10 -5.60 29.03
#